data_68374e7ce9469251cfd0ff0324fa36d3
#
_entry.id   68374e7ce9469251cfd0ff0324fa36d3
#
_cell.length_a   1.000
_cell.length_b   1.000
_cell.length_c   1.000
_cell.angle_alpha   90.00
_cell.angle_beta   90.00
_cell.angle_gamma   90.00
#
_symmetry.space_group_name_H-M   'P 1'
#
loop_
_entity.id
_entity.type
_entity.pdbx_description
1 polymer ?
#
loop_
_entity_poly.entity_id
_entity_poly.type
_entity_poly.pdbx_seq_one_letter_code
_entity_poly.pdbx_strand_id
1 'polypeptide(L)'
;MLKVFLDMEFTNLGKDADIISIGMVTQDKVSFYAEVIDYDVTKVSNFVKENVLPNLKFKLPPPGQDPHWAWDRDNNTEIQCKKASLARWIDDWFQSLLGGRLSWVDYEDERPPYIDEPKIEIWGDCLSYDWVLFCDIFGGAENIPKCVYYIPFDLCTILKMKKVDPDIDRFKLVKQDRNSKHNALDDAKVLRKCFYFLKKF
;
A
#
# COMPACT_ATOMS: atom_id res chain seq x y z
N MET A 1 2.94 -3.43 -17.96
CA MET A 1 2.11 -3.42 -16.74
C MET A 1 2.32 -2.12 -15.99
N LEU A 2 1.27 -1.60 -15.35
CA LEU A 2 1.33 -0.44 -14.46
C LEU A 2 2.13 -0.82 -13.20
N LYS A 3 3.09 0.00 -12.82
CA LYS A 3 3.84 -0.21 -11.59
C LYS A 3 3.17 0.46 -10.40
N VAL A 4 2.98 -0.31 -9.34
CA VAL A 4 2.49 0.16 -8.05
C VAL A 4 3.55 -0.15 -6.99
N PHE A 5 3.96 0.85 -6.24
CA PHE A 5 4.92 0.77 -5.16
C PHE A 5 4.14 0.70 -3.85
N LEU A 6 4.40 -0.35 -3.09
CA LEU A 6 3.68 -0.72 -1.86
C LEU A 6 4.61 -0.62 -0.65
N ASP A 7 4.09 -0.08 0.44
CA ASP A 7 4.65 -0.19 1.77
C ASP A 7 3.52 -0.35 2.80
N MET A 8 3.79 -1.04 3.91
CA MET A 8 2.78 -1.31 4.93
C MET A 8 3.36 -1.14 6.32
N GLU A 9 2.52 -0.66 7.24
CA GLU A 9 2.83 -0.66 8.66
C GLU A 9 1.96 -1.69 9.39
N PHE A 10 2.57 -2.44 10.31
CA PHE A 10 1.91 -3.53 11.02
C PHE A 10 2.33 -3.59 12.50
N THR A 11 1.56 -4.29 13.31
CA THR A 11 1.69 -4.25 14.79
C THR A 11 3.02 -4.79 15.29
N ASN A 12 3.63 -5.74 14.59
CA ASN A 12 4.91 -6.38 14.91
C ASN A 12 5.42 -7.20 13.71
N LEU A 13 6.62 -7.77 13.82
CA LEU A 13 7.22 -8.64 12.80
C LEU A 13 6.90 -10.14 13.02
N GLY A 14 5.82 -10.45 13.69
CA GLY A 14 5.37 -11.83 13.95
C GLY A 14 4.43 -12.34 12.85
N LYS A 15 4.22 -13.66 12.85
CA LYS A 15 3.30 -14.33 11.91
C LYS A 15 1.82 -13.96 12.10
N ASP A 16 1.48 -13.39 13.25
CA ASP A 16 0.15 -12.96 13.67
C ASP A 16 0.02 -11.43 13.70
N ALA A 17 0.88 -10.73 12.97
CA ALA A 17 0.83 -9.28 12.85
C ALA A 17 -0.50 -8.83 12.23
N ASP A 18 -1.05 -7.73 12.76
CA ASP A 18 -2.18 -7.04 12.15
C ASP A 18 -1.71 -5.82 11.37
N ILE A 19 -2.40 -5.52 10.28
CA ILE A 19 -2.14 -4.34 9.45
C ILE A 19 -2.64 -3.10 10.19
N ILE A 20 -1.79 -2.07 10.26
CA ILE A 20 -2.12 -0.74 10.78
C ILE A 20 -2.43 0.21 9.63
N SER A 21 -1.55 0.27 8.63
CA SER A 21 -1.77 1.09 7.45
C SER A 21 -1.14 0.48 6.20
N ILE A 22 -1.65 0.88 5.05
CA ILE A 22 -1.11 0.52 3.73
C ILE A 22 -1.00 1.79 2.88
N GLY A 23 0.15 1.95 2.25
CA GLY A 23 0.43 3.01 1.30
C GLY A 23 0.81 2.42 -0.06
N MET A 24 0.17 2.91 -1.10
CA MET A 24 0.50 2.54 -2.47
C MET A 24 0.62 3.79 -3.33
N VAL A 25 1.55 3.78 -4.27
CA VAL A 25 1.68 4.86 -5.26
C VAL A 25 2.02 4.28 -6.62
N THR A 26 1.30 4.73 -7.66
CA THR A 26 1.59 4.31 -9.03
C THR A 26 2.87 4.97 -9.56
N GLN A 27 3.38 4.44 -10.68
CA GLN A 27 4.44 5.09 -11.44
C GLN A 27 4.11 6.56 -11.80
N ASP A 28 2.85 6.89 -12.00
CA ASP A 28 2.34 8.21 -12.38
C ASP A 28 1.92 9.07 -11.18
N LYS A 29 2.20 8.61 -9.96
CA LYS A 29 2.00 9.27 -8.66
C LYS A 29 0.56 9.27 -8.14
N VAL A 30 -0.37 8.58 -8.76
CA VAL A 30 -1.69 8.33 -8.17
C VAL A 30 -1.52 7.48 -6.92
N SER A 31 -2.16 7.84 -5.83
CA SER A 31 -1.90 7.27 -4.51
C SER A 31 -3.14 6.66 -3.85
N PHE A 32 -2.88 5.62 -3.06
CA PHE A 32 -3.83 5.02 -2.15
C PHE A 32 -3.22 5.00 -0.75
N TYR A 33 -3.97 5.43 0.26
CA TYR A 33 -3.59 5.32 1.64
C TYR A 33 -4.77 4.86 2.47
N ALA A 34 -4.57 3.83 3.28
CA ALA A 34 -5.59 3.35 4.19
C ALA A 34 -5.02 3.13 5.59
N GLU A 35 -5.78 3.51 6.62
CA GLU A 35 -5.54 3.17 8.02
C GLU A 35 -6.64 2.22 8.50
N VAL A 36 -6.23 1.09 9.08
CA VAL A 36 -7.12 0.10 9.67
C VAL A 36 -7.45 0.52 11.10
N ILE A 37 -8.75 0.58 11.44
CA ILE A 37 -9.18 1.09 12.76
C ILE A 37 -9.45 -0.01 13.79
N ASP A 38 -9.42 -1.28 13.39
CA ASP A 38 -9.77 -2.44 14.22
C ASP A 38 -8.64 -3.47 14.35
N TYR A 39 -7.37 -3.02 14.21
CA TYR A 39 -6.22 -3.87 14.52
C TYR A 39 -6.12 -4.13 16.04
N ASP A 40 -5.54 -5.27 16.42
CA ASP A 40 -5.36 -5.63 17.82
C ASP A 40 -4.24 -4.80 18.47
N VAL A 41 -4.64 -3.81 19.27
CA VAL A 41 -3.70 -2.92 19.99
C VAL A 41 -2.78 -3.66 20.97
N THR A 42 -3.16 -4.86 21.42
CA THR A 42 -2.34 -5.64 22.34
C THR A 42 -1.11 -6.25 21.66
N LYS A 43 -1.14 -6.38 20.34
CA LYS A 43 -0.02 -6.87 19.53
C LYS A 43 0.99 -5.79 19.17
N VAL A 44 0.68 -4.52 19.42
CA VAL A 44 1.52 -3.38 19.01
C VAL A 44 2.83 -3.37 19.78
N SER A 45 3.96 -3.51 19.09
CA SER A 45 5.29 -3.47 19.68
C SER A 45 5.66 -2.08 20.18
N ASN A 46 6.65 -1.97 21.07
CA ASN A 46 7.13 -0.66 21.53
C ASN A 46 7.67 0.20 20.38
N PHE A 47 8.40 -0.41 19.45
CA PHE A 47 8.88 0.29 18.25
C PHE A 47 7.74 0.93 17.49
N VAL A 48 6.66 0.20 17.25
CA VAL A 48 5.49 0.68 16.49
C VAL A 48 4.78 1.81 17.25
N LYS A 49 4.64 1.70 18.58
CA LYS A 49 4.07 2.76 19.43
C LYS A 49 4.83 4.08 19.32
N GLU A 50 6.14 4.02 19.24
CA GLU A 50 7.02 5.19 19.26
C GLU A 50 7.28 5.76 17.87
N ASN A 51 7.30 4.94 16.83
CA ASN A 51 7.77 5.33 15.50
C ASN A 51 6.69 5.28 14.41
N VAL A 52 5.62 4.48 14.55
CA VAL A 52 4.56 4.33 13.53
C VAL A 52 3.32 5.11 13.93
N LEU A 53 2.75 4.82 15.11
CA LEU A 53 1.47 5.43 15.51
C LEU A 53 1.47 6.97 15.51
N PRO A 54 2.56 7.67 15.90
CA PRO A 54 2.61 9.13 15.83
C PRO A 54 2.58 9.69 14.40
N ASN A 55 2.92 8.86 13.39
CA ASN A 55 3.00 9.24 11.98
C ASN A 55 1.74 8.86 11.20
N LEU A 56 0.72 8.29 11.83
CA LEU A 56 -0.57 8.06 11.22
C LEU A 56 -1.25 9.41 10.89
N LYS A 57 -1.90 9.47 9.75
CA LYS A 57 -2.49 10.70 9.22
C LYS A 57 -3.79 11.07 9.93
N PHE A 58 -4.58 10.07 10.32
CA PHE A 58 -5.90 10.29 10.86
C PHE A 58 -5.96 9.97 12.36
N LYS A 59 -6.82 10.71 13.07
CA LYS A 59 -7.23 10.31 14.42
C LYS A 59 -8.29 9.23 14.32
N LEU A 60 -8.29 8.31 15.28
CA LEU A 60 -9.39 7.34 15.37
C LEU A 60 -10.74 8.10 15.46
N PRO A 61 -11.75 7.70 14.67
CA PRO A 61 -13.05 8.34 14.72
C PRO A 61 -13.67 8.14 16.11
N PRO A 62 -14.34 9.15 16.66
CA PRO A 62 -15.12 8.99 17.87
C PRO A 62 -16.20 7.91 17.72
N PRO A 63 -16.62 7.26 18.82
CA PRO A 63 -17.70 6.29 18.76
C PRO A 63 -18.96 6.87 18.09
N GLY A 64 -19.49 6.17 17.09
CA GLY A 64 -20.69 6.57 16.34
C GLY A 64 -20.45 7.55 15.20
N GLN A 65 -19.21 7.91 14.91
CA GLN A 65 -18.86 8.64 13.69
C GLN A 65 -18.31 7.69 12.61
N ASP A 66 -18.61 8.01 11.36
CA ASP A 66 -18.09 7.26 10.24
C ASP A 66 -16.57 7.50 10.08
N PRO A 67 -15.81 6.48 9.67
CA PRO A 67 -14.40 6.62 9.34
C PRO A 67 -14.20 7.63 8.21
N HIS A 68 -13.01 8.27 8.20
CA HIS A 68 -12.62 9.17 7.13
C HIS A 68 -12.52 8.43 5.79
N TRP A 69 -13.01 9.05 4.73
CA TRP A 69 -12.71 8.62 3.36
C TRP A 69 -12.67 9.82 2.41
N ALA A 70 -11.77 9.78 1.44
CA ALA A 70 -11.69 10.73 0.34
C ALA A 70 -11.21 10.02 -0.92
N TRP A 71 -11.88 10.33 -2.05
CA TRP A 71 -11.52 9.86 -3.38
C TRP A 71 -11.62 11.04 -4.33
N ASP A 72 -10.50 11.45 -4.91
CA ASP A 72 -10.49 12.61 -5.79
C ASP A 72 -10.63 12.25 -7.28
N ARG A 73 -10.71 13.28 -8.15
CA ARG A 73 -10.87 13.10 -9.59
C ARG A 73 -9.66 12.41 -10.26
N ASP A 74 -8.50 12.46 -9.63
CA ASP A 74 -7.26 11.84 -10.12
C ASP A 74 -7.04 10.44 -9.54
N ASN A 75 -8.11 9.85 -8.94
CA ASN A 75 -8.11 8.55 -8.28
C ASN A 75 -7.17 8.45 -7.06
N ASN A 76 -6.76 9.55 -6.44
CA ASN A 76 -6.11 9.50 -5.15
C ASN A 76 -7.15 9.16 -4.07
N THR A 77 -6.82 8.19 -3.23
CA THR A 77 -7.73 7.65 -2.23
C THR A 77 -7.08 7.69 -0.86
N GLU A 78 -7.81 8.21 0.13
CA GLU A 78 -7.39 8.24 1.53
C GLU A 78 -8.54 7.81 2.40
N ILE A 79 -8.36 6.75 3.17
CA ILE A 79 -9.46 6.16 3.96
C ILE A 79 -9.02 5.71 5.35
N GLN A 80 -9.98 5.69 6.26
CA GLN A 80 -9.97 4.83 7.43
C GLN A 80 -11.01 3.74 7.25
N CYS A 81 -10.69 2.49 7.53
CA CYS A 81 -11.63 1.40 7.36
C CYS A 81 -11.37 0.26 8.35
N LYS A 82 -12.35 -0.64 8.50
CA LYS A 82 -12.13 -1.92 9.15
C LYS A 82 -11.38 -2.87 8.21
N LYS A 83 -10.57 -3.78 8.77
CA LYS A 83 -9.85 -4.82 8.02
C LYS A 83 -10.76 -5.53 7.01
N ALA A 84 -12.00 -5.84 7.41
CA ALA A 84 -12.97 -6.56 6.57
C ALA A 84 -13.38 -5.82 5.27
N SER A 85 -13.22 -4.50 5.20
CA SER A 85 -13.55 -3.72 3.99
C SER A 85 -12.32 -3.31 3.17
N LEU A 86 -11.11 -3.54 3.68
CA LEU A 86 -9.87 -3.08 3.03
C LEU A 86 -9.67 -3.71 1.65
N ALA A 87 -9.94 -5.02 1.51
CA ALA A 87 -9.84 -5.74 0.24
C ALA A 87 -10.66 -5.08 -0.88
N ARG A 88 -11.91 -4.70 -0.58
CA ARG A 88 -12.79 -4.03 -1.53
C ARG A 88 -12.26 -2.67 -1.95
N TRP A 89 -11.79 -1.86 -1.00
CA TRP A 89 -11.23 -0.54 -1.30
C TRP A 89 -10.00 -0.62 -2.20
N ILE A 90 -9.13 -1.59 -1.96
CA ILE A 90 -7.92 -1.81 -2.78
C ILE A 90 -8.31 -2.28 -4.19
N ASP A 91 -9.25 -3.24 -4.30
CA ASP A 91 -9.72 -3.73 -5.60
C ASP A 91 -10.36 -2.60 -6.41
N ASP A 92 -11.27 -1.83 -5.82
CA ASP A 92 -11.90 -0.67 -6.46
C ASP A 92 -10.85 0.35 -6.94
N TRP A 93 -9.82 0.61 -6.14
CA TRP A 93 -8.74 1.50 -6.55
C TRP A 93 -7.97 0.94 -7.76
N PHE A 94 -7.63 -0.35 -7.76
CA PHE A 94 -6.99 -0.97 -8.92
C PHE A 94 -7.88 -0.92 -10.17
N GLN A 95 -9.17 -1.20 -10.01
CA GLN A 95 -10.12 -1.10 -11.12
C GLN A 95 -10.20 0.34 -11.65
N SER A 96 -10.21 1.36 -10.78
CA SER A 96 -10.22 2.76 -11.19
C SER A 96 -9.02 3.15 -12.03
N LEU A 97 -7.82 2.64 -11.68
CA LEU A 97 -6.58 2.89 -12.43
C LEU A 97 -6.60 2.30 -13.84
N LEU A 98 -7.41 1.27 -14.06
CA LEU A 98 -7.49 0.51 -15.31
C LEU A 98 -8.74 0.88 -16.13
N GLY A 99 -9.59 1.78 -15.64
CA GLY A 99 -10.88 2.10 -16.27
C GLY A 99 -11.91 0.97 -16.10
N GLY A 100 -11.74 0.11 -15.11
CA GLY A 100 -12.65 -0.97 -14.77
C GLY A 100 -13.83 -0.54 -13.90
N ARG A 101 -14.69 -1.52 -13.60
CA ARG A 101 -15.90 -1.31 -12.80
C ARG A 101 -15.60 -1.17 -11.31
N LEU A 102 -16.19 -0.15 -10.66
CA LEU A 102 -16.12 0.08 -9.21
C LEU A 102 -17.32 -0.56 -8.51
N SER A 103 -17.12 -1.13 -7.34
CA SER A 103 -18.15 -1.86 -6.58
C SER A 103 -19.24 -0.97 -6.00
N TRP A 104 -18.95 0.31 -5.79
CA TRP A 104 -19.81 1.29 -5.12
C TRP A 104 -20.49 2.27 -6.08
N VAL A 105 -20.19 2.19 -7.39
CA VAL A 105 -20.82 3.04 -8.41
C VAL A 105 -22.03 2.32 -8.99
N ASP A 106 -23.19 2.98 -8.96
CA ASP A 106 -24.37 2.53 -9.70
C ASP A 106 -24.32 3.09 -11.13
N TYR A 107 -24.18 2.20 -12.09
CA TYR A 107 -24.07 2.57 -13.50
C TYR A 107 -25.45 2.52 -14.15
N GLU A 108 -25.97 3.68 -14.58
CA GLU A 108 -27.28 3.79 -15.24
C GLU A 108 -27.23 3.26 -16.68
N ASP A 109 -26.07 3.44 -17.37
CA ASP A 109 -25.85 3.04 -18.76
C ASP A 109 -24.87 1.85 -18.89
N GLU A 110 -23.94 1.93 -19.86
CA GLU A 110 -22.94 0.88 -20.08
C GLU A 110 -22.00 0.73 -18.87
N ARG A 111 -22.10 -0.41 -18.21
CA ARG A 111 -21.23 -0.76 -17.10
C ARG A 111 -19.86 -1.19 -17.60
N PRO A 112 -18.74 -0.52 -17.20
CA PRO A 112 -17.42 -0.95 -17.63
C PRO A 112 -17.11 -2.39 -17.14
N PRO A 113 -16.26 -3.13 -17.87
CA PRO A 113 -15.89 -4.49 -17.48
C PRO A 113 -15.10 -4.48 -16.17
N TYR A 114 -15.19 -5.56 -15.43
CA TYR A 114 -14.23 -5.85 -14.38
C TYR A 114 -12.94 -6.37 -15.03
N ILE A 115 -11.79 -5.75 -14.72
CA ILE A 115 -10.50 -6.14 -15.31
C ILE A 115 -9.93 -7.32 -14.50
N ASP A 116 -9.87 -8.49 -15.14
CA ASP A 116 -9.48 -9.76 -14.52
C ASP A 116 -8.22 -10.39 -15.14
N GLU A 117 -7.45 -9.61 -15.88
CA GLU A 117 -6.16 -10.02 -16.43
C GLU A 117 -5.00 -9.20 -15.82
N PRO A 118 -3.80 -9.77 -15.65
CA PRO A 118 -2.67 -9.07 -15.02
C PRO A 118 -2.25 -7.81 -15.79
N LYS A 119 -2.50 -6.65 -15.19
CA LYS A 119 -2.13 -5.32 -15.71
C LYS A 119 -1.25 -4.54 -14.74
N ILE A 120 -1.20 -4.93 -13.46
CA ILE A 120 -0.49 -4.26 -12.37
C ILE A 120 0.63 -5.15 -11.87
N GLU A 121 1.81 -4.60 -11.65
CA GLU A 121 2.92 -5.22 -10.93
C GLU A 121 3.20 -4.47 -9.62
N ILE A 122 3.32 -5.22 -8.52
CA ILE A 122 3.61 -4.67 -7.20
C ILE A 122 5.11 -4.68 -6.94
N TRP A 123 5.61 -3.55 -6.48
CA TRP A 123 6.99 -3.33 -6.07
C TRP A 123 7.05 -2.93 -4.61
N GLY A 124 7.91 -3.57 -3.82
CA GLY A 124 8.13 -3.26 -2.41
C GLY A 124 9.60 -3.18 -2.05
N ASP A 125 9.88 -2.95 -0.78
CA ASP A 125 11.20 -2.88 -0.20
C ASP A 125 11.32 -3.89 0.94
N CYS A 126 12.20 -4.89 0.82
CA CYS A 126 12.28 -6.01 1.76
C CYS A 126 10.92 -6.72 1.94
N LEU A 127 10.26 -7.00 0.85
CA LEU A 127 8.84 -7.21 0.63
C LEU A 127 8.23 -8.44 1.35
N SER A 128 9.00 -9.24 2.06
CA SER A 128 8.55 -10.54 2.57
C SER A 128 7.32 -10.45 3.49
N TYR A 129 7.29 -9.51 4.43
CA TYR A 129 6.15 -9.32 5.33
C TYR A 129 5.00 -8.60 4.64
N ASP A 130 5.30 -7.50 3.94
CA ASP A 130 4.29 -6.71 3.23
C ASP A 130 3.49 -7.57 2.25
N TRP A 131 4.17 -8.43 1.48
CA TRP A 131 3.49 -9.29 0.51
C TRP A 131 2.61 -10.33 1.14
N VAL A 132 3.04 -10.96 2.23
CA VAL A 132 2.23 -11.95 2.95
C VAL A 132 0.99 -11.30 3.55
N LEU A 133 1.15 -10.13 4.19
CA LEU A 133 0.03 -9.39 4.78
C LEU A 133 -0.89 -8.80 3.69
N PHE A 134 -0.33 -8.34 2.57
CA PHE A 134 -1.13 -7.92 1.41
C PHE A 134 -2.01 -9.06 0.89
N CYS A 135 -1.45 -10.26 0.73
CA CYS A 135 -2.23 -11.43 0.34
C CYS A 135 -3.31 -11.79 1.39
N ASP A 136 -2.98 -11.67 2.69
CA ASP A 136 -3.94 -11.95 3.78
C ASP A 136 -5.15 -11.02 3.78
N ILE A 137 -5.03 -9.77 3.27
CA ILE A 137 -6.16 -8.87 3.07
C ILE A 137 -7.26 -9.52 2.22
N PHE A 138 -6.86 -10.34 1.24
CA PHE A 138 -7.77 -11.03 0.30
C PHE A 138 -8.07 -12.48 0.72
N GLY A 139 -7.58 -12.92 1.89
CA GLY A 139 -7.75 -14.29 2.37
C GLY A 139 -6.81 -15.30 1.71
N GLY A 140 -5.68 -14.86 1.16
CA GLY A 140 -4.62 -15.69 0.59
C GLY A 140 -4.16 -15.25 -0.80
N ALA A 141 -2.99 -15.72 -1.20
CA ALA A 141 -2.35 -15.33 -2.47
C ALA A 141 -3.17 -15.70 -3.72
N GLU A 142 -3.97 -16.75 -3.64
CA GLU A 142 -4.88 -17.19 -4.71
C GLU A 142 -6.08 -16.25 -4.93
N ASN A 143 -6.37 -15.40 -3.96
CA ASN A 143 -7.56 -14.54 -3.97
C ASN A 143 -7.23 -13.06 -4.25
N ILE A 144 -5.96 -12.70 -4.45
CA ILE A 144 -5.60 -11.34 -4.84
C ILE A 144 -6.31 -10.94 -6.14
N PRO A 145 -6.62 -9.65 -6.37
CA PRO A 145 -7.27 -9.20 -7.59
C PRO A 145 -6.54 -9.72 -8.84
N LYS A 146 -7.25 -10.32 -9.77
CA LYS A 146 -6.66 -10.92 -10.98
C LYS A 146 -5.94 -9.92 -11.88
N CYS A 147 -6.26 -8.63 -11.74
CA CYS A 147 -5.53 -7.56 -12.42
C CYS A 147 -4.11 -7.35 -11.88
N VAL A 148 -3.78 -7.92 -10.71
CA VAL A 148 -2.45 -7.88 -10.11
C VAL A 148 -1.64 -9.11 -10.56
N TYR A 149 -0.43 -8.88 -11.05
CA TYR A 149 0.51 -9.95 -11.33
C TYR A 149 0.95 -10.60 -10.00
N TYR A 150 0.80 -11.92 -9.89
CA TYR A 150 0.95 -12.64 -8.62
C TYR A 150 2.39 -12.71 -8.09
N ILE A 151 3.39 -12.38 -8.91
CA ILE A 151 4.79 -12.33 -8.50
C ILE A 151 5.13 -10.87 -8.16
N PRO A 152 5.39 -10.55 -6.89
CA PRO A 152 5.84 -9.21 -6.50
C PRO A 152 7.33 -9.01 -6.81
N PHE A 153 7.76 -7.77 -6.87
CA PHE A 153 9.13 -7.38 -7.14
C PHE A 153 9.73 -6.62 -5.96
N ASP A 154 10.98 -6.92 -5.65
CA ASP A 154 11.69 -6.36 -4.49
C ASP A 154 12.82 -5.42 -4.92
N LEU A 155 12.86 -4.21 -4.35
CA LEU A 155 13.89 -3.22 -4.59
C LEU A 155 15.26 -3.67 -4.08
N CYS A 156 15.32 -4.41 -2.97
CA CYS A 156 16.56 -4.96 -2.42
C CYS A 156 17.29 -5.83 -3.43
N THR A 157 16.56 -6.60 -4.24
CA THR A 157 17.13 -7.40 -5.33
C THR A 157 17.80 -6.53 -6.39
N ILE A 158 17.14 -5.43 -6.79
CA ILE A 158 17.75 -4.48 -7.77
C ILE A 158 19.02 -3.85 -7.19
N LEU A 159 18.97 -3.39 -5.94
CA LEU A 159 20.14 -2.83 -5.26
C LEU A 159 21.31 -3.81 -5.28
N LYS A 160 21.07 -5.07 -4.90
CA LYS A 160 22.08 -6.13 -4.90
C LYS A 160 22.68 -6.35 -6.28
N MET A 161 21.84 -6.45 -7.31
CA MET A 161 22.29 -6.62 -8.71
C MET A 161 23.15 -5.44 -9.19
N LYS A 162 22.85 -4.22 -8.74
CA LYS A 162 23.62 -3.01 -9.05
C LYS A 162 24.83 -2.79 -8.14
N LYS A 163 25.16 -3.75 -7.28
CA LYS A 163 26.29 -3.67 -6.31
C LYS A 163 26.15 -2.51 -5.33
N VAL A 164 24.93 -2.10 -5.04
CA VAL A 164 24.58 -1.16 -3.97
C VAL A 164 24.18 -1.99 -2.74
N ASP A 165 24.53 -1.52 -1.55
CA ASP A 165 24.13 -2.18 -0.31
C ASP A 165 22.60 -2.24 -0.21
N PRO A 166 21.98 -3.45 -0.14
CA PRO A 166 20.54 -3.59 -0.01
C PRO A 166 19.97 -2.98 1.26
N ASP A 167 20.77 -2.75 2.31
CA ASP A 167 20.37 -2.15 3.57
C ASP A 167 20.60 -0.61 3.60
N ILE A 168 21.00 -0.02 2.48
CA ILE A 168 21.16 1.44 2.40
C ILE A 168 19.86 2.15 2.75
N ASP A 169 19.94 3.19 3.59
CA ASP A 169 18.80 4.03 3.92
C ASP A 169 18.20 4.67 2.65
N ARG A 170 16.91 4.41 2.40
CA ARG A 170 16.19 4.82 1.18
C ARG A 170 16.03 6.33 1.08
N PHE A 171 15.77 7.01 2.21
CA PHE A 171 15.67 8.47 2.26
C PHE A 171 17.00 9.12 1.91
N LYS A 172 18.12 8.57 2.45
CA LYS A 172 19.47 9.02 2.14
C LYS A 172 19.82 8.79 0.67
N LEU A 173 19.43 7.63 0.09
CA LEU A 173 19.70 7.29 -1.31
C LEU A 173 19.10 8.33 -2.28
N VAL A 174 17.90 8.82 -2.00
CA VAL A 174 17.21 9.81 -2.84
C VAL A 174 17.29 11.23 -2.30
N LYS A 175 18.13 11.51 -1.29
CA LYS A 175 18.34 12.83 -0.67
C LYS A 175 17.04 13.48 -0.22
N GLN A 176 16.15 12.70 0.41
CA GLN A 176 14.88 13.18 0.96
C GLN A 176 14.97 13.29 2.48
N ASP A 177 14.25 14.26 3.06
CA ASP A 177 14.11 14.40 4.50
C ASP A 177 13.36 13.20 5.10
N ARG A 178 13.72 12.82 6.35
CA ARG A 178 13.17 11.67 7.08
C ARG A 178 11.94 12.01 7.93
N ASN A 179 11.41 13.24 7.84
CA ASN A 179 10.34 13.70 8.72
C ASN A 179 9.04 12.90 8.63
N SER A 180 8.89 12.11 7.55
CA SER A 180 7.72 11.26 7.30
C SER A 180 8.03 9.75 7.28
N LYS A 181 9.19 9.34 7.81
CA LYS A 181 9.54 7.91 7.90
C LYS A 181 8.55 7.18 8.80
N HIS A 182 8.21 5.94 8.43
CA HIS A 182 7.18 5.11 9.07
C HIS A 182 5.74 5.66 8.92
N ASN A 183 5.47 6.28 7.77
CA ASN A 183 4.14 6.43 7.22
C ASN A 183 4.11 5.66 5.89
N ALA A 184 3.26 4.64 5.79
CA ALA A 184 3.24 3.71 4.66
C ALA A 184 3.15 4.41 3.30
N LEU A 185 2.36 5.49 3.16
CA LEU A 185 2.27 6.20 1.88
C LEU A 185 3.56 6.96 1.54
N ASP A 186 4.18 7.60 2.52
CA ASP A 186 5.41 8.35 2.29
C ASP A 186 6.59 7.41 2.02
N ASP A 187 6.65 6.26 2.69
CA ASP A 187 7.65 5.23 2.44
C ASP A 187 7.46 4.61 1.04
N ALA A 188 6.23 4.33 0.60
CA ALA A 188 5.94 3.91 -0.77
C ALA A 188 6.37 4.96 -1.83
N LYS A 189 6.18 6.27 -1.54
CA LYS A 189 6.66 7.35 -2.42
C LYS A 189 8.19 7.40 -2.49
N VAL A 190 8.89 7.15 -1.38
CA VAL A 190 10.36 7.06 -1.34
C VAL A 190 10.84 5.84 -2.11
N LEU A 191 10.22 4.68 -1.92
CA LEU A 191 10.48 3.45 -2.69
C LEU A 191 10.38 3.71 -4.20
N ARG A 192 9.31 4.37 -4.65
CA ARG A 192 9.14 4.78 -6.05
C ARG A 192 10.32 5.66 -6.54
N LYS A 193 10.73 6.65 -5.74
CA LYS A 193 11.88 7.51 -6.09
C LYS A 193 13.17 6.70 -6.21
N CYS A 194 13.43 5.76 -5.28
CA CYS A 194 14.58 4.87 -5.32
C CYS A 194 14.59 4.02 -6.59
N PHE A 195 13.46 3.43 -6.97
CA PHE A 195 13.33 2.66 -8.19
C PHE A 195 13.75 3.47 -9.44
N TYR A 196 13.22 4.69 -9.60
CA TYR A 196 13.57 5.54 -10.74
C TYR A 196 14.99 6.10 -10.67
N PHE A 197 15.53 6.33 -9.47
CA PHE A 197 16.93 6.68 -9.29
C PHE A 197 17.84 5.56 -9.80
N LEU A 198 17.58 4.32 -9.39
CA LEU A 198 18.36 3.15 -9.79
C LEU A 198 18.24 2.79 -11.29
N LYS A 199 17.16 3.20 -11.95
CA LYS A 199 17.01 3.01 -13.40
C LYS A 199 17.95 3.87 -14.25
N LYS A 200 18.52 4.93 -13.66
CA LYS A 200 19.42 5.85 -14.37
C LYS A 200 20.86 5.34 -14.46
N PHE A 201 21.16 4.29 -13.72
CA PHE A 201 22.44 3.59 -13.69
C PHE A 201 22.24 2.16 -14.21
#